data_b4668d669cbbb8e3eb2c4a3662f46d78
#
_entry.id   b4668d669cbbb8e3eb2c4a3662f46d78
#
_cell.length_a   1.000
_cell.length_b   1.000
_cell.length_c   1.000
_cell.angle_alpha   90.00
_cell.angle_beta   90.00
_cell.angle_gamma   90.00
#
_symmetry.space_group_name_H-M   'P 1'
#
loop_
_entity.id
_entity.type
_entity.pdbx_description
1 polymer ?
#
loop_
_entity_poly.entity_id
_entity_poly.type
_entity_poly.pdbx_seq_one_letter_code
_entity_poly.pdbx_strand_id
1 'polypeptide(L)'
;MKKYTSYILIFLTIFMCVGCNKNQYENVKEKDVFNMKVATKIVEAYFNYTKSDKYEESAKLLDEKAKTDTKDLKPSKLRIRGYRISEVTESGGEGDFKVDVIKSSVDKPETQVIDYRIKVAKKGLDYKITEVSTSLFKEAFQKKNQIRFRKENNVETLLITDMDGIPKYGYAKSDSGKLQSELIPKNKFGICCLSYSGDMLGITTTGDGSFVGIIDLDDTIQTQTSNKDEGGDSSQNKEGSNLVKEKPIGKNVLLCDLLKKAKIENMTFSQDDKLLLVQYSKDKDTCIKVFNTESGEPIPTNFESEYPLSKVNVVFREFKKDKMIFSVINKDSKEKDNKYIGEWELNLQSYKISKAKK
;
A
#
# COMPACT_ATOMS: atom_id res chain seq x y z
N MET A 1 82.10 -3.14 -47.91
CA MET A 1 80.65 -3.42 -48.13
C MET A 1 80.01 -4.15 -46.92
N LYS A 2 80.67 -4.96 -46.11
CA LYS A 2 79.99 -5.71 -45.01
C LYS A 2 79.59 -4.85 -43.77
N LYS A 3 80.13 -3.64 -43.63
CA LYS A 3 79.76 -2.78 -42.45
C LYS A 3 78.48 -1.98 -42.64
N TYR A 4 78.10 -1.66 -43.88
CA TYR A 4 76.91 -0.87 -44.14
C TYR A 4 75.62 -1.72 -44.15
N THR A 5 75.72 -3.01 -44.45
CA THR A 5 74.57 -3.94 -44.40
C THR A 5 74.12 -4.16 -42.96
N SER A 6 75.01 -4.11 -41.98
CA SER A 6 74.66 -4.27 -40.56
C SER A 6 73.84 -3.06 -40.01
N TYR A 7 74.17 -1.85 -40.46
CA TYR A 7 73.44 -0.63 -40.03
C TYR A 7 72.07 -0.52 -40.70
N ILE A 8 71.93 -1.02 -41.94
CA ILE A 8 70.61 -1.06 -42.63
C ILE A 8 69.69 -2.05 -41.93
N LEU A 9 70.24 -3.19 -41.48
CA LEU A 9 69.43 -4.20 -40.74
C LEU A 9 68.96 -3.70 -39.38
N ILE A 10 69.82 -2.95 -38.65
CA ILE A 10 69.51 -2.33 -37.37
C ILE A 10 68.47 -1.21 -37.55
N PHE A 11 68.54 -0.42 -38.63
CA PHE A 11 67.60 0.64 -38.93
C PHE A 11 66.23 0.09 -39.34
N LEU A 12 66.17 -1.08 -40.00
CA LEU A 12 64.95 -1.75 -40.38
C LEU A 12 64.24 -2.40 -39.18
N THR A 13 65.00 -2.89 -38.18
CA THR A 13 64.43 -3.45 -36.96
C THR A 13 63.90 -2.38 -36.03
N ILE A 14 64.49 -1.17 -35.99
CA ILE A 14 63.97 -0.04 -35.20
C ILE A 14 62.66 0.52 -35.81
N PHE A 15 62.48 0.43 -37.11
CA PHE A 15 61.22 0.88 -37.75
C PHE A 15 60.03 -0.08 -37.57
N MET A 16 60.31 -1.35 -37.22
CA MET A 16 59.22 -2.31 -36.90
C MET A 16 58.74 -2.20 -35.43
N CYS A 17 59.42 -1.47 -34.53
CA CYS A 17 59.01 -1.27 -33.16
C CYS A 17 58.18 0.01 -32.96
N VAL A 18 57.98 0.84 -33.99
CA VAL A 18 57.06 2.00 -33.94
C VAL A 18 55.77 1.63 -34.66
N GLY A 19 55.37 0.35 -34.56
CA GLY A 19 54.05 -0.14 -34.97
C GLY A 19 53.05 0.23 -33.91
N CYS A 20 52.34 1.32 -34.15
CA CYS A 20 50.97 1.59 -33.74
C CYS A 20 50.53 1.03 -32.40
N ASN A 21 50.90 1.67 -31.33
CA ASN A 21 49.99 1.78 -30.19
C ASN A 21 49.08 2.99 -30.42
N LYS A 22 48.27 2.96 -31.48
CA LYS A 22 46.98 3.60 -31.46
C LYS A 22 46.18 2.79 -30.43
N ASN A 23 46.27 3.19 -29.17
CA ASN A 23 45.13 3.05 -28.30
C ASN A 23 43.98 3.72 -29.04
N GLN A 24 43.29 3.01 -29.91
CA GLN A 24 41.88 3.18 -30.07
C GLN A 24 41.30 2.92 -28.65
N TYR A 25 41.29 3.95 -27.84
CA TYR A 25 40.15 4.14 -26.97
C TYR A 25 38.99 4.20 -28.01
N GLU A 26 38.49 3.05 -28.42
CA GLU A 26 37.07 2.97 -28.70
C GLU A 26 36.48 3.72 -27.51
N ASN A 27 35.94 4.90 -27.78
CA ASN A 27 34.83 5.40 -27.02
C ASN A 27 33.82 4.26 -27.08
N VAL A 28 33.95 3.34 -26.13
CA VAL A 28 32.85 2.55 -25.66
C VAL A 28 31.89 3.66 -25.22
N LYS A 29 31.04 4.11 -26.15
CA LYS A 29 29.81 4.79 -25.79
C LYS A 29 29.35 3.97 -24.60
N GLU A 30 29.41 4.55 -23.41
CA GLU A 30 28.85 3.93 -22.21
C GLU A 30 27.58 3.30 -22.73
N LYS A 31 27.60 1.97 -22.86
CA LYS A 31 26.44 1.24 -23.38
C LYS A 31 25.35 1.78 -22.54
N ASP A 32 24.35 2.31 -23.17
CA ASP A 32 23.21 3.00 -22.59
C ASP A 32 22.46 1.99 -21.71
N VAL A 33 23.12 1.60 -20.59
CA VAL A 33 22.73 0.52 -19.71
C VAL A 33 21.50 0.99 -18.99
N PHE A 34 20.43 0.21 -19.08
CA PHE A 34 19.22 0.46 -18.33
C PHE A 34 19.53 0.46 -16.84
N ASN A 35 19.03 1.45 -16.11
CA ASN A 35 19.28 1.58 -14.69
C ASN A 35 17.98 1.29 -13.90
N MET A 36 17.90 0.07 -13.37
CA MET A 36 16.74 -0.40 -12.61
C MET A 36 16.42 0.49 -11.39
N LYS A 37 17.43 1.07 -10.71
CA LYS A 37 17.20 1.98 -9.58
C LYS A 37 16.49 3.26 -10.01
N VAL A 38 16.81 3.77 -11.20
CA VAL A 38 16.12 4.95 -11.76
C VAL A 38 14.69 4.57 -12.14
N ALA A 39 14.50 3.44 -12.81
CA ALA A 39 13.17 2.93 -13.17
C ALA A 39 12.28 2.72 -11.94
N THR A 40 12.81 2.14 -10.86
CA THR A 40 12.08 1.98 -9.59
C THR A 40 11.61 3.34 -9.04
N LYS A 41 12.48 4.36 -9.06
CA LYS A 41 12.09 5.71 -8.63
C LYS A 41 10.97 6.32 -9.48
N ILE A 42 10.92 6.03 -10.77
CA ILE A 42 9.84 6.48 -11.65
C ILE A 42 8.50 5.83 -11.23
N VAL A 43 8.51 4.52 -10.96
CA VAL A 43 7.31 3.80 -10.48
C VAL A 43 6.86 4.35 -9.11
N GLU A 44 7.78 4.54 -8.17
CA GLU A 44 7.47 5.15 -6.87
C GLU A 44 6.91 6.57 -7.02
N ALA A 45 7.49 7.38 -7.88
CA ALA A 45 7.02 8.73 -8.14
C ALA A 45 5.61 8.74 -8.75
N TYR A 46 5.32 7.83 -9.69
CA TYR A 46 4.00 7.66 -10.27
C TYR A 46 2.92 7.44 -9.22
N PHE A 47 3.12 6.46 -8.32
CA PHE A 47 2.16 6.19 -7.25
C PHE A 47 2.07 7.32 -6.22
N ASN A 48 3.19 7.94 -5.87
CA ASN A 48 3.21 9.05 -4.92
C ASN A 48 2.49 10.30 -5.47
N TYR A 49 2.65 10.61 -6.74
CA TYR A 49 1.91 11.68 -7.38
C TYR A 49 0.41 11.36 -7.48
N THR A 50 0.04 10.16 -7.94
CA THR A 50 -1.35 9.74 -8.04
C THR A 50 -2.05 9.71 -6.68
N LYS A 51 -1.39 9.21 -5.65
CA LYS A 51 -1.90 9.20 -4.27
C LYS A 51 -2.13 10.62 -3.71
N SER A 52 -1.33 11.57 -4.16
CA SER A 52 -1.40 12.99 -3.73
C SER A 52 -2.26 13.85 -4.64
N ASP A 53 -3.05 13.26 -5.55
CA ASP A 53 -3.90 13.94 -6.54
C ASP A 53 -3.13 14.84 -7.52
N LYS A 54 -1.82 14.62 -7.67
CA LYS A 54 -0.96 15.34 -8.62
C LYS A 54 -0.96 14.62 -9.97
N TYR A 55 -2.12 14.59 -10.62
CA TYR A 55 -2.33 13.81 -11.85
C TYR A 55 -1.52 14.30 -13.04
N GLU A 56 -1.26 15.60 -13.12
CA GLU A 56 -0.42 16.17 -14.18
C GLU A 56 1.04 15.73 -14.06
N GLU A 57 1.58 15.72 -12.83
CA GLU A 57 2.93 15.26 -12.55
C GLU A 57 3.04 13.74 -12.79
N SER A 58 2.02 12.99 -12.40
CA SER A 58 1.94 11.56 -12.68
C SER A 58 1.92 11.29 -14.19
N ALA A 59 1.13 12.05 -14.96
CA ALA A 59 1.05 11.93 -16.42
C ALA A 59 2.38 12.22 -17.14
N LYS A 60 3.21 13.10 -16.59
CA LYS A 60 4.55 13.39 -17.16
C LYS A 60 5.50 12.20 -17.11
N LEU A 61 5.26 11.23 -16.24
CA LEU A 61 6.07 10.01 -16.12
C LEU A 61 5.70 8.95 -17.14
N LEU A 62 4.53 9.04 -17.78
CA LEU A 62 4.05 8.11 -18.78
C LEU A 62 4.43 8.57 -20.20
N ASP A 63 4.58 7.62 -21.11
CA ASP A 63 4.57 7.94 -22.54
C ASP A 63 3.14 8.17 -23.04
N GLU A 64 2.99 8.60 -24.31
CA GLU A 64 1.68 8.99 -24.85
C GLU A 64 0.68 7.81 -24.88
N LYS A 65 1.18 6.59 -25.16
CA LYS A 65 0.33 5.40 -25.17
C LYS A 65 -0.17 5.06 -23.77
N ALA A 66 0.74 4.98 -22.81
CA ALA A 66 0.39 4.68 -21.42
C ALA A 66 -0.55 5.73 -20.79
N LYS A 67 -0.45 7.01 -21.18
CA LYS A 67 -1.39 8.07 -20.76
C LYS A 67 -2.82 7.78 -21.22
N THR A 68 -2.98 7.28 -22.43
CA THR A 68 -4.30 6.98 -22.99
C THR A 68 -4.94 5.77 -22.31
N ASP A 69 -4.13 4.78 -21.99
CA ASP A 69 -4.61 3.49 -21.50
C ASP A 69 -4.89 3.49 -19.99
N THR A 70 -4.26 4.39 -19.22
CA THR A 70 -4.43 4.40 -17.76
C THR A 70 -5.63 5.23 -17.29
N LYS A 71 -6.39 4.66 -16.34
CA LYS A 71 -7.55 5.32 -15.70
C LYS A 71 -7.17 6.12 -14.44
N ASP A 72 -5.92 6.00 -13.98
CA ASP A 72 -5.50 6.56 -12.70
C ASP A 72 -5.20 8.07 -12.73
N LEU A 73 -5.19 8.68 -13.89
CA LEU A 73 -4.95 10.11 -14.07
C LEU A 73 -6.20 10.99 -13.84
N LYS A 74 -7.18 10.45 -13.10
CA LYS A 74 -8.43 11.16 -12.78
C LYS A 74 -8.81 10.92 -11.32
N PRO A 75 -9.49 11.88 -10.68
CA PRO A 75 -10.06 11.67 -9.37
C PRO A 75 -10.99 10.46 -9.33
N SER A 76 -10.80 9.61 -8.34
CA SER A 76 -11.65 8.43 -8.10
C SER A 76 -12.21 8.46 -6.69
N LYS A 77 -13.39 7.84 -6.48
CA LYS A 77 -13.94 7.60 -5.14
C LYS A 77 -13.07 6.64 -4.33
N LEU A 78 -12.43 5.69 -5.02
CA LEU A 78 -11.44 4.81 -4.42
C LEU A 78 -10.06 5.45 -4.55
N ARG A 79 -9.48 5.84 -3.43
CA ARG A 79 -8.16 6.47 -3.33
C ARG A 79 -7.08 5.45 -3.06
N ILE A 80 -5.91 5.61 -3.68
CA ILE A 80 -4.74 4.81 -3.34
C ILE A 80 -4.35 5.11 -1.89
N ARG A 81 -4.34 4.08 -1.04
CA ARG A 81 -3.92 4.16 0.37
C ARG A 81 -2.47 3.75 0.56
N GLY A 82 -2.05 2.79 -0.21
CA GLY A 82 -0.69 2.29 -0.20
C GLY A 82 -0.37 1.49 -1.45
N TYR A 83 0.91 1.26 -1.67
CA TYR A 83 1.40 0.36 -2.71
C TYR A 83 2.65 -0.36 -2.22
N ARG A 84 2.91 -1.52 -2.81
CA ARG A 84 4.07 -2.36 -2.55
C ARG A 84 4.59 -2.90 -3.88
N ILE A 85 5.85 -2.62 -4.21
CA ILE A 85 6.51 -3.27 -5.35
C ILE A 85 6.86 -4.68 -4.92
N SER A 86 6.17 -5.67 -5.47
CA SER A 86 6.30 -7.10 -5.09
C SER A 86 7.33 -7.83 -5.94
N GLU A 87 7.45 -7.48 -7.22
CA GLU A 87 8.44 -8.07 -8.13
C GLU A 87 9.05 -7.01 -9.03
N VAL A 88 10.33 -7.19 -9.34
CA VAL A 88 11.07 -6.33 -10.27
C VAL A 88 11.95 -7.21 -11.15
N THR A 89 11.75 -7.13 -12.45
CA THR A 89 12.54 -7.86 -13.44
C THR A 89 13.04 -6.92 -14.53
N GLU A 90 14.20 -7.24 -15.12
CA GLU A 90 14.74 -6.53 -16.28
C GLU A 90 14.77 -7.48 -17.47
N SER A 91 14.20 -7.04 -18.58
CA SER A 91 14.18 -7.80 -19.82
C SER A 91 14.28 -6.86 -21.02
N GLY A 92 15.24 -7.14 -21.91
CA GLY A 92 15.37 -6.37 -23.16
C GLY A 92 15.69 -4.88 -23.00
N GLY A 93 16.26 -4.45 -21.85
CA GLY A 93 16.54 -3.05 -21.56
C GLY A 93 15.31 -2.26 -21.08
N GLU A 94 14.28 -2.96 -20.58
CA GLU A 94 13.11 -2.42 -19.94
C GLU A 94 12.96 -3.04 -18.54
N GLY A 95 12.40 -2.28 -17.60
CA GLY A 95 12.03 -2.77 -16.28
C GLY A 95 10.56 -3.16 -16.25
N ASP A 96 10.25 -4.36 -15.78
CA ASP A 96 8.89 -4.85 -15.52
C ASP A 96 8.67 -4.91 -14.00
N PHE A 97 7.60 -4.27 -13.54
CA PHE A 97 7.28 -4.13 -12.12
C PHE A 97 5.89 -4.69 -11.86
N LYS A 98 5.80 -5.61 -10.89
CA LYS A 98 4.53 -5.97 -10.28
C LYS A 98 4.34 -5.15 -9.01
N VAL A 99 3.20 -4.49 -8.89
CA VAL A 99 2.90 -3.60 -7.77
C VAL A 99 1.52 -3.91 -7.24
N ASP A 100 1.46 -4.29 -5.97
CA ASP A 100 0.21 -4.49 -5.26
C ASP A 100 -0.26 -3.14 -4.72
N VAL A 101 -1.48 -2.74 -5.04
CA VAL A 101 -2.03 -1.43 -4.70
C VAL A 101 -3.32 -1.58 -3.91
N ILE A 102 -3.37 -0.99 -2.73
CA ILE A 102 -4.59 -0.89 -1.94
C ILE A 102 -5.31 0.41 -2.29
N LYS A 103 -6.56 0.27 -2.70
CA LYS A 103 -7.49 1.40 -2.85
C LYS A 103 -8.64 1.27 -1.87
N SER A 104 -9.04 2.37 -1.24
CA SER A 104 -10.22 2.40 -0.35
C SER A 104 -11.00 3.69 -0.53
N SER A 105 -12.30 3.59 -0.28
CA SER A 105 -13.17 4.77 -0.27
C SER A 105 -12.87 5.66 0.94
N VAL A 106 -13.18 6.95 0.82
CA VAL A 106 -13.03 7.93 1.90
C VAL A 106 -14.27 8.01 2.81
N ASP A 107 -15.41 7.50 2.36
CA ASP A 107 -16.71 7.69 2.99
C ASP A 107 -17.55 6.43 3.12
N LYS A 108 -17.12 5.32 2.49
CA LYS A 108 -17.85 4.05 2.45
C LYS A 108 -16.97 2.88 2.83
N PRO A 109 -17.55 1.79 3.34
CA PRO A 109 -16.81 0.54 3.55
C PRO A 109 -16.61 -0.17 2.20
N GLU A 110 -15.63 0.29 1.44
CA GLU A 110 -15.28 -0.24 0.14
C GLU A 110 -13.77 -0.16 -0.05
N THR A 111 -13.15 -1.28 -0.38
CA THR A 111 -11.70 -1.41 -0.54
C THR A 111 -11.36 -2.48 -1.58
N GLN A 112 -10.24 -2.29 -2.28
CA GLN A 112 -9.74 -3.19 -3.31
C GLN A 112 -8.23 -3.37 -3.17
N VAL A 113 -7.76 -4.58 -3.44
CA VAL A 113 -6.36 -4.88 -3.75
C VAL A 113 -6.28 -5.12 -5.24
N ILE A 114 -5.45 -4.35 -5.92
CA ILE A 114 -5.30 -4.35 -7.37
C ILE A 114 -3.85 -4.66 -7.71
N ASP A 115 -3.65 -5.63 -8.57
CA ASP A 115 -2.35 -5.94 -9.16
C ASP A 115 -2.09 -5.01 -10.34
N TYR A 116 -0.99 -4.27 -10.27
CA TYR A 116 -0.47 -3.45 -11.37
C TYR A 116 0.73 -4.14 -12.00
N ARG A 117 0.77 -4.14 -13.32
CA ARG A 117 1.98 -4.42 -14.09
C ARG A 117 2.39 -3.16 -14.81
N ILE A 118 3.62 -2.72 -14.56
CA ILE A 118 4.15 -1.46 -15.06
C ILE A 118 5.45 -1.74 -15.78
N LYS A 119 5.54 -1.34 -17.06
CA LYS A 119 6.80 -1.35 -17.79
C LYS A 119 7.41 0.03 -17.84
N VAL A 120 8.70 0.09 -17.62
CA VAL A 120 9.50 1.30 -17.71
C VAL A 120 10.61 1.10 -18.72
N ALA A 121 10.68 1.98 -19.72
CA ALA A 121 11.73 1.99 -20.71
C ALA A 121 12.53 3.29 -20.67
N LYS A 122 13.78 3.21 -21.11
CA LYS A 122 14.60 4.39 -21.35
C LYS A 122 14.24 4.99 -22.72
N LYS A 123 13.89 6.27 -22.73
CA LYS A 123 13.54 7.04 -23.93
C LYS A 123 14.53 8.21 -24.08
N GLY A 124 15.62 7.99 -24.81
CA GLY A 124 16.73 8.93 -24.87
C GLY A 124 17.44 9.05 -23.52
N LEU A 125 17.45 10.23 -22.92
CA LEU A 125 18.02 10.47 -21.57
C LEU A 125 17.04 10.21 -20.43
N ASP A 126 15.73 10.09 -20.72
CA ASP A 126 14.67 9.96 -19.72
C ASP A 126 14.19 8.51 -19.59
N TYR A 127 13.56 8.23 -18.45
CA TYR A 127 12.83 7.00 -18.19
C TYR A 127 11.33 7.30 -18.22
N LYS A 128 10.55 6.49 -18.94
CA LYS A 128 9.09 6.62 -19.05
C LYS A 128 8.41 5.30 -18.77
N ILE A 129 7.24 5.38 -18.15
CA ILE A 129 6.31 4.27 -18.05
C ILE A 129 5.67 4.10 -19.44
N THR A 130 5.86 2.94 -20.06
CA THR A 130 5.38 2.61 -21.40
C THR A 130 4.12 1.75 -21.39
N GLU A 131 3.85 1.08 -20.27
CA GLU A 131 2.66 0.26 -20.11
C GLU A 131 2.19 0.28 -18.66
N VAL A 132 0.88 0.41 -18.44
CA VAL A 132 0.20 0.22 -17.16
C VAL A 132 -0.99 -0.70 -17.39
N SER A 133 -0.96 -1.90 -16.84
CA SER A 133 -2.10 -2.80 -16.83
C SER A 133 -2.50 -3.13 -15.40
N THR A 134 -3.79 -3.36 -15.18
CA THR A 134 -4.35 -3.59 -13.85
C THR A 134 -5.31 -4.76 -13.86
N SER A 135 -5.27 -5.56 -12.80
CA SER A 135 -6.27 -6.60 -12.54
C SER A 135 -6.74 -6.53 -11.10
N LEU A 136 -8.03 -6.70 -10.88
CA LEU A 136 -8.60 -6.79 -9.54
C LEU A 136 -8.17 -8.13 -8.94
N PHE A 137 -7.54 -8.08 -7.76
CA PHE A 137 -7.15 -9.28 -7.02
C PHE A 137 -8.21 -9.64 -5.99
N LYS A 138 -8.55 -8.71 -5.09
CA LYS A 138 -9.56 -8.90 -4.03
C LYS A 138 -10.30 -7.59 -3.80
N GLU A 139 -11.56 -7.67 -3.39
CA GLU A 139 -12.30 -6.51 -2.93
C GLU A 139 -13.23 -6.84 -1.77
N ALA A 140 -13.47 -5.86 -0.93
CA ALA A 140 -14.49 -5.91 0.11
C ALA A 140 -15.36 -4.65 0.02
N PHE A 141 -16.67 -4.83 0.14
CA PHE A 141 -17.63 -3.74 0.00
C PHE A 141 -18.92 -3.99 0.79
N GLN A 142 -19.61 -2.93 1.15
CA GLN A 142 -20.89 -3.03 1.81
C GLN A 142 -22.01 -3.34 0.83
N LYS A 143 -22.82 -4.37 1.15
CA LYS A 143 -24.11 -4.66 0.50
C LYS A 143 -25.18 -4.78 1.58
N LYS A 144 -26.11 -3.83 1.62
CA LYS A 144 -27.08 -3.69 2.73
C LYS A 144 -26.35 -3.56 4.07
N ASN A 145 -26.64 -4.43 5.04
CA ASN A 145 -26.04 -4.45 6.39
C ASN A 145 -24.88 -5.44 6.51
N GLN A 146 -24.30 -5.86 5.41
CA GLN A 146 -23.22 -6.84 5.34
C GLN A 146 -22.02 -6.28 4.65
N ILE A 147 -20.82 -6.70 5.09
CA ILE A 147 -19.58 -6.55 4.34
C ILE A 147 -19.38 -7.84 3.56
N ARG A 148 -19.26 -7.69 2.25
CA ARG A 148 -19.08 -8.79 1.29
C ARG A 148 -17.66 -8.76 0.75
N PHE A 149 -17.18 -9.93 0.37
CA PHE A 149 -15.88 -10.15 -0.24
C PHE A 149 -16.03 -10.73 -1.63
N ARG A 150 -15.18 -10.33 -2.55
CA ARG A 150 -15.07 -10.91 -3.87
C ARG A 150 -13.59 -11.06 -4.25
N LYS A 151 -13.24 -12.19 -4.85
CA LYS A 151 -11.91 -12.51 -5.34
C LYS A 151 -11.90 -12.46 -6.85
N GLU A 152 -10.94 -11.74 -7.42
CA GLU A 152 -10.81 -11.58 -8.87
C GLU A 152 -12.13 -11.16 -9.55
N ASN A 153 -12.45 -11.77 -10.68
CA ASN A 153 -13.67 -11.49 -11.44
C ASN A 153 -14.83 -12.44 -11.09
N ASN A 154 -14.81 -13.10 -9.93
CA ASN A 154 -15.90 -13.97 -9.53
C ASN A 154 -17.21 -13.20 -9.43
N VAL A 155 -18.30 -13.80 -9.92
CA VAL A 155 -19.65 -13.24 -9.83
C VAL A 155 -20.18 -13.35 -8.40
N GLU A 156 -19.85 -14.45 -7.73
CA GLU A 156 -20.28 -14.73 -6.36
C GLU A 156 -19.49 -13.90 -5.35
N THR A 157 -20.20 -13.51 -4.30
CA THR A 157 -19.61 -12.74 -3.19
C THR A 157 -19.82 -13.49 -1.90
N LEU A 158 -18.78 -13.49 -1.05
CA LEU A 158 -18.77 -14.17 0.24
C LEU A 158 -19.10 -13.19 1.36
N LEU A 159 -19.81 -13.65 2.39
CA LEU A 159 -20.06 -12.84 3.58
C LEU A 159 -18.80 -12.75 4.43
N ILE A 160 -18.27 -11.53 4.66
CA ILE A 160 -17.24 -11.33 5.68
C ILE A 160 -17.88 -11.27 7.05
N THR A 161 -18.76 -10.30 7.25
CA THR A 161 -19.46 -10.05 8.51
C THR A 161 -20.71 -9.22 8.27
N ASP A 162 -21.62 -9.23 9.22
CA ASP A 162 -22.68 -8.25 9.37
C ASP A 162 -22.50 -7.46 10.67
N MET A 163 -23.44 -6.58 10.99
CA MET A 163 -23.35 -5.76 12.18
C MET A 163 -23.45 -6.58 13.48
N ASP A 164 -24.07 -7.76 13.43
CA ASP A 164 -24.16 -8.67 14.58
C ASP A 164 -22.83 -9.38 14.85
N GLY A 165 -22.02 -9.60 13.83
CA GLY A 165 -20.67 -10.14 13.94
C GLY A 165 -19.66 -9.17 14.59
N ILE A 166 -19.98 -7.88 14.67
CA ILE A 166 -19.17 -6.91 15.44
C ILE A 166 -19.48 -7.07 16.94
N PRO A 167 -18.47 -7.16 17.81
CA PRO A 167 -18.68 -7.28 19.26
C PRO A 167 -19.61 -6.20 19.80
N LYS A 168 -20.38 -6.52 20.85
CA LYS A 168 -21.27 -5.56 21.49
C LYS A 168 -20.54 -4.64 22.46
N TYR A 169 -19.53 -5.17 23.13
CA TYR A 169 -18.73 -4.47 24.13
C TYR A 169 -17.24 -4.60 23.83
N GLY A 170 -16.48 -3.62 24.28
CA GLY A 170 -15.03 -3.61 24.15
C GLY A 170 -14.38 -2.68 25.17
N TYR A 171 -13.07 -2.56 25.09
CA TYR A 171 -12.27 -1.68 25.92
C TYR A 171 -11.52 -0.69 25.05
N ALA A 172 -11.54 0.59 25.43
CA ALA A 172 -10.66 1.56 24.80
C ALA A 172 -9.20 1.28 25.18
N LYS A 173 -8.26 1.46 24.28
CA LYS A 173 -6.83 1.27 24.57
C LYS A 173 -6.28 2.32 25.54
N SER A 174 -6.97 3.44 25.73
CA SER A 174 -6.69 4.39 26.80
C SER A 174 -6.99 3.84 28.21
N ASP A 175 -7.84 2.81 28.32
CA ASP A 175 -8.08 2.06 29.55
C ASP A 175 -7.15 0.85 29.63
N SER A 176 -5.88 1.09 30.00
CA SER A 176 -4.85 0.06 30.10
C SER A 176 -5.18 -1.06 31.10
N GLY A 177 -6.01 -0.77 32.09
CA GLY A 177 -6.46 -1.76 33.07
C GLY A 177 -7.64 -2.60 32.64
N LYS A 178 -8.26 -2.28 31.48
CA LYS A 178 -9.49 -2.89 30.99
C LYS A 178 -10.61 -2.96 32.05
N LEU A 179 -10.70 -1.91 32.86
CA LEU A 179 -11.59 -1.87 33.99
C LEU A 179 -13.03 -1.56 33.59
N GLN A 180 -13.22 -0.81 32.51
CA GLN A 180 -14.53 -0.38 32.05
C GLN A 180 -14.84 -0.86 30.64
N SER A 181 -15.69 -1.87 30.54
CA SER A 181 -16.26 -2.30 29.25
C SER A 181 -17.26 -1.26 28.75
N GLU A 182 -17.12 -0.87 27.50
CA GLU A 182 -17.96 0.13 26.84
C GLU A 182 -18.73 -0.50 25.67
N LEU A 183 -19.92 0.06 25.39
CA LEU A 183 -20.67 -0.29 24.18
C LEU A 183 -19.90 0.16 22.95
N ILE A 184 -19.71 -0.75 22.02
CA ILE A 184 -19.08 -0.44 20.72
C ILE A 184 -20.05 0.41 19.89
N PRO A 185 -19.60 1.59 19.38
CA PRO A 185 -20.40 2.38 18.45
C PRO A 185 -20.60 1.62 17.15
N LYS A 186 -21.82 1.14 16.86
CA LYS A 186 -22.11 0.34 15.66
C LYS A 186 -23.42 0.70 14.95
N ASN A 187 -23.65 2.02 14.77
CA ASN A 187 -24.83 2.47 14.03
C ASN A 187 -24.72 2.11 12.55
N LYS A 188 -23.51 2.19 11.98
CA LYS A 188 -23.19 1.81 10.59
C LYS A 188 -21.72 1.44 10.46
N PHE A 189 -21.39 0.72 9.40
CA PHE A 189 -20.00 0.52 8.99
C PHE A 189 -19.38 1.86 8.56
N GLY A 190 -18.13 2.07 8.96
CA GLY A 190 -17.30 3.16 8.49
C GLY A 190 -16.41 2.72 7.30
N ILE A 191 -15.28 3.36 7.14
CA ILE A 191 -14.31 2.95 6.10
C ILE A 191 -13.68 1.62 6.45
N CYS A 192 -13.18 0.90 5.45
CA CYS A 192 -12.46 -0.34 5.60
C CYS A 192 -11.23 -0.38 4.68
N CYS A 193 -10.30 -1.30 4.97
CA CYS A 193 -9.09 -1.47 4.19
C CYS A 193 -8.68 -2.95 4.19
N LEU A 194 -8.42 -3.55 3.02
CA LEU A 194 -7.80 -4.87 2.92
C LEU A 194 -6.29 -4.78 3.16
N SER A 195 -5.70 -5.84 3.71
CA SER A 195 -4.25 -6.05 3.71
C SER A 195 -3.74 -6.31 2.29
N TYR A 196 -2.44 -6.23 2.03
CA TYR A 196 -1.87 -6.51 0.71
C TYR A 196 -2.05 -7.98 0.30
N SER A 197 -1.99 -8.90 1.25
CA SER A 197 -2.34 -10.31 1.02
C SER A 197 -3.84 -10.50 0.77
N GLY A 198 -4.66 -9.55 1.23
CA GLY A 198 -6.12 -9.64 1.23
C GLY A 198 -6.67 -10.70 2.17
N ASP A 199 -5.90 -11.10 3.19
CA ASP A 199 -6.28 -12.11 4.18
C ASP A 199 -6.75 -11.46 5.49
N MET A 200 -6.67 -10.13 5.58
CA MET A 200 -7.18 -9.35 6.68
C MET A 200 -7.98 -8.14 6.17
N LEU A 201 -9.03 -7.80 6.91
CA LEU A 201 -9.81 -6.59 6.70
C LEU A 201 -9.72 -5.71 7.95
N GLY A 202 -9.10 -4.55 7.83
CA GLY A 202 -9.29 -3.47 8.78
C GLY A 202 -10.70 -2.91 8.61
N ILE A 203 -11.47 -2.87 9.69
CA ILE A 203 -12.87 -2.45 9.66
C ILE A 203 -13.15 -1.41 10.74
N THR A 204 -14.04 -0.49 10.42
CA THR A 204 -14.53 0.49 11.40
C THR A 204 -16.05 0.50 11.44
N THR A 205 -16.59 0.86 12.60
CA THR A 205 -17.99 1.24 12.75
C THR A 205 -18.10 2.62 13.39
N THR A 206 -19.22 3.27 13.22
CA THR A 206 -19.44 4.65 13.68
C THR A 206 -20.72 4.77 14.50
N GLY A 207 -20.72 5.73 15.44
CA GLY A 207 -21.81 6.15 16.33
C GLY A 207 -21.36 7.42 17.04
N ASP A 208 -21.41 7.44 18.37
CA ASP A 208 -20.85 8.54 19.21
C ASP A 208 -19.31 8.54 19.26
N GLY A 209 -18.70 7.78 18.39
CA GLY A 209 -17.28 7.59 18.20
C GLY A 209 -17.06 6.56 17.11
N SER A 210 -15.87 5.97 17.08
CA SER A 210 -15.50 4.96 16.12
C SER A 210 -14.90 3.74 16.80
N PHE A 211 -15.33 2.56 16.37
CA PHE A 211 -14.64 1.31 16.63
C PHE A 211 -13.64 1.06 15.52
N VAL A 212 -12.49 0.51 15.87
CA VAL A 212 -11.46 0.03 14.96
C VAL A 212 -11.16 -1.43 15.28
N GLY A 213 -11.23 -2.27 14.28
CA GLY A 213 -10.90 -3.71 14.42
C GLY A 213 -10.26 -4.28 13.18
N ILE A 214 -9.76 -5.50 13.31
CA ILE A 214 -9.22 -6.33 12.24
C ILE A 214 -10.01 -7.64 12.20
N ILE A 215 -10.34 -8.10 11.01
CA ILE A 215 -10.99 -9.39 10.77
C ILE A 215 -10.06 -10.23 9.91
N ASP A 216 -9.73 -11.42 10.39
CA ASP A 216 -9.03 -12.42 9.59
C ASP A 216 -10.02 -13.08 8.62
N LEU A 217 -9.62 -13.21 7.36
CA LEU A 217 -10.44 -13.77 6.28
C LEU A 217 -9.94 -15.16 5.91
N ASP A 218 -10.86 -16.13 5.90
CA ASP A 218 -10.58 -17.48 5.44
C ASP A 218 -11.57 -17.87 4.34
N ASP A 219 -11.18 -17.62 3.10
CA ASP A 219 -11.98 -17.91 1.92
C ASP A 219 -11.99 -19.41 1.53
N THR A 220 -11.23 -20.26 2.23
CA THR A 220 -11.20 -21.72 1.98
C THR A 220 -12.42 -22.44 2.55
N ILE A 221 -13.13 -21.83 3.48
CA ILE A 221 -14.28 -22.45 4.18
C ILE A 221 -15.43 -22.80 3.22
N GLN A 222 -15.62 -22.03 2.15
CA GLN A 222 -16.74 -22.26 1.23
C GLN A 222 -16.47 -23.31 0.14
N THR A 223 -15.22 -23.56 -0.21
CA THR A 223 -14.89 -24.62 -1.16
C THR A 223 -15.22 -26.02 -0.61
N GLN A 224 -15.35 -26.17 0.71
CA GLN A 224 -15.72 -27.43 1.34
C GLN A 224 -17.24 -27.68 1.41
N THR A 225 -18.07 -26.63 1.33
CA THR A 225 -19.53 -26.76 1.35
C THR A 225 -20.12 -27.03 -0.03
N SER A 226 -19.52 -26.52 -1.09
CA SER A 226 -19.97 -26.76 -2.48
C SER A 226 -19.68 -28.18 -3.00
N ASN A 227 -18.82 -28.95 -2.34
CA ASN A 227 -18.48 -30.33 -2.74
C ASN A 227 -19.30 -31.43 -2.01
N LYS A 228 -20.33 -31.05 -1.24
CA LYS A 228 -21.14 -32.05 -0.49
C LYS A 228 -22.56 -32.28 -1.06
N ASP A 229 -22.94 -31.64 -2.14
CA ASP A 229 -24.29 -31.82 -2.73
C ASP A 229 -24.29 -32.54 -4.09
N GLU A 230 -23.34 -33.41 -4.36
CA GLU A 230 -23.50 -34.41 -5.43
C GLU A 230 -23.54 -35.83 -4.84
N GLY A 231 -24.71 -36.27 -4.50
CA GLY A 231 -24.97 -37.70 -4.24
C GLY A 231 -25.97 -37.99 -3.15
N GLY A 232 -27.26 -38.09 -3.50
CA GLY A 232 -28.23 -38.67 -2.58
C GLY A 232 -29.68 -38.28 -2.91
N ASP A 233 -30.26 -39.04 -3.85
CA ASP A 233 -31.69 -39.14 -4.10
C ASP A 233 -32.45 -39.45 -2.80
N SER A 234 -33.44 -38.63 -2.45
CA SER A 234 -34.75 -39.10 -1.98
C SER A 234 -35.64 -37.93 -1.56
N SER A 235 -36.75 -37.85 -2.28
CA SER A 235 -37.97 -37.15 -1.99
C SER A 235 -38.37 -37.17 -0.50
N GLN A 236 -38.62 -35.99 0.09
CA GLN A 236 -39.83 -35.77 0.89
C GLN A 236 -40.04 -34.27 1.20
N ASN A 237 -41.22 -33.80 0.88
CA ASN A 237 -41.80 -32.51 1.24
C ASN A 237 -41.59 -32.13 2.71
N LYS A 238 -40.95 -30.97 2.98
CA LYS A 238 -41.30 -30.15 4.15
C LYS A 238 -41.20 -28.69 3.78
N GLU A 239 -42.33 -28.04 3.66
CA GLU A 239 -42.48 -26.59 3.76
C GLU A 239 -41.92 -26.13 5.11
N GLY A 240 -40.82 -25.46 5.07
CA GLY A 240 -40.15 -24.81 6.17
C GLY A 240 -38.85 -24.27 5.64
N SER A 241 -38.86 -23.01 5.18
CA SER A 241 -37.68 -22.35 4.67
C SER A 241 -36.63 -22.19 5.81
N ASN A 242 -35.91 -23.24 6.11
CA ASN A 242 -34.64 -23.13 6.79
C ASN A 242 -33.66 -22.49 5.79
N LEU A 243 -33.71 -21.17 5.70
CA LEU A 243 -32.65 -20.39 5.07
C LEU A 243 -31.36 -20.80 5.77
N VAL A 244 -30.56 -21.65 5.12
CA VAL A 244 -29.23 -21.97 5.59
C VAL A 244 -28.49 -20.65 5.70
N LYS A 245 -28.24 -20.22 6.92
CA LYS A 245 -27.54 -18.94 7.17
C LYS A 245 -26.14 -19.08 6.60
N GLU A 246 -25.81 -18.24 5.61
CA GLU A 246 -24.47 -18.22 5.00
C GLU A 246 -23.41 -18.08 6.10
N LYS A 247 -22.40 -18.96 6.08
CA LYS A 247 -21.32 -18.92 7.06
C LYS A 247 -20.34 -17.81 6.67
N PRO A 248 -20.03 -16.85 7.58
CA PRO A 248 -19.04 -15.82 7.30
C PRO A 248 -17.66 -16.40 7.08
N ILE A 249 -16.90 -15.84 6.12
CA ILE A 249 -15.46 -16.10 5.94
C ILE A 249 -14.61 -15.30 6.92
N GLY A 250 -15.17 -14.21 7.48
CA GLY A 250 -14.54 -13.48 8.57
C GLY A 250 -14.54 -14.30 9.84
N LYS A 251 -13.35 -14.54 10.39
CA LYS A 251 -13.17 -15.26 11.65
C LYS A 251 -13.31 -14.30 12.83
N ASN A 252 -12.31 -14.22 13.65
CA ASN A 252 -12.31 -13.38 14.84
C ASN A 252 -12.27 -11.89 14.48
N VAL A 253 -13.03 -11.08 15.21
CA VAL A 253 -12.92 -9.62 15.17
C VAL A 253 -11.97 -9.20 16.28
N LEU A 254 -10.76 -8.83 15.93
CA LEU A 254 -9.75 -8.32 16.84
C LEU A 254 -10.00 -6.84 17.09
N LEU A 255 -10.29 -6.46 18.33
CA LEU A 255 -10.49 -5.06 18.71
C LEU A 255 -9.13 -4.34 18.79
N CYS A 256 -8.96 -3.29 18.00
CA CYS A 256 -7.80 -2.40 18.06
C CYS A 256 -8.05 -1.22 19.00
N ASP A 257 -9.15 -0.47 18.83
CA ASP A 257 -9.45 0.65 19.72
C ASP A 257 -10.93 1.09 19.66
N LEU A 258 -11.35 1.84 20.68
CA LEU A 258 -12.59 2.60 20.75
C LEU A 258 -12.25 4.09 20.85
N LEU A 259 -12.41 4.83 19.76
CA LEU A 259 -12.06 6.24 19.66
C LEU A 259 -13.30 7.11 19.88
N LYS A 260 -13.42 7.66 21.09
CA LYS A 260 -14.57 8.51 21.49
C LYS A 260 -14.57 9.82 20.71
N LYS A 261 -15.73 10.19 20.17
CA LYS A 261 -15.96 11.45 19.41
C LYS A 261 -14.95 11.64 18.28
N ALA A 262 -14.43 10.54 17.70
CA ALA A 262 -13.47 10.58 16.63
C ALA A 262 -14.06 10.01 15.35
N LYS A 263 -13.64 10.58 14.22
CA LYS A 263 -13.94 10.11 12.87
C LYS A 263 -12.68 9.53 12.23
N ILE A 264 -12.77 8.33 11.70
CA ILE A 264 -11.66 7.73 10.96
C ILE A 264 -11.62 8.32 9.54
N GLU A 265 -10.45 8.82 9.15
CA GLU A 265 -10.23 9.47 7.86
C GLU A 265 -9.45 8.62 6.88
N ASN A 266 -8.51 7.82 7.42
CA ASN A 266 -7.67 6.96 6.61
C ASN A 266 -7.30 5.70 7.39
N MET A 267 -7.16 4.61 6.66
CA MET A 267 -6.71 3.34 7.19
C MET A 267 -5.90 2.60 6.13
N THR A 268 -4.78 2.01 6.51
CA THR A 268 -3.94 1.23 5.60
C THR A 268 -3.01 0.30 6.37
N PHE A 269 -2.68 -0.83 5.76
CA PHE A 269 -1.69 -1.77 6.31
C PHE A 269 -0.26 -1.37 5.92
N SER A 270 0.72 -1.79 6.72
CA SER A 270 2.13 -1.78 6.34
C SER A 270 2.38 -2.75 5.18
N GLN A 271 3.51 -2.58 4.47
CA GLN A 271 3.80 -3.40 3.29
C GLN A 271 3.95 -4.90 3.58
N ASP A 272 4.24 -5.28 4.81
CA ASP A 272 4.35 -6.66 5.31
C ASP A 272 3.09 -7.15 6.03
N ASP A 273 2.02 -6.36 6.01
CA ASP A 273 0.73 -6.60 6.64
C ASP A 273 0.76 -6.75 8.18
N LYS A 274 1.90 -6.43 8.84
CA LYS A 274 2.05 -6.59 10.30
C LYS A 274 1.51 -5.44 11.13
N LEU A 275 1.29 -4.28 10.51
CA LEU A 275 0.80 -3.10 11.19
C LEU A 275 -0.41 -2.53 10.46
N LEU A 276 -1.39 -2.07 11.23
CA LEU A 276 -2.53 -1.30 10.73
C LEU A 276 -2.39 0.14 11.23
N LEU A 277 -2.26 1.09 10.29
CA LEU A 277 -2.35 2.51 10.57
C LEU A 277 -3.79 2.97 10.49
N VAL A 278 -4.17 3.82 11.43
CA VAL A 278 -5.45 4.52 11.49
C VAL A 278 -5.19 6.00 11.68
N GLN A 279 -5.61 6.83 10.73
CA GLN A 279 -5.65 8.28 10.88
C GLN A 279 -7.07 8.70 11.22
N TYR A 280 -7.21 9.49 12.24
CA TYR A 280 -8.51 9.95 12.73
C TYR A 280 -8.49 11.45 13.03
N SER A 281 -9.66 12.05 13.01
CA SER A 281 -9.89 13.41 13.50
C SER A 281 -10.80 13.38 14.72
N LYS A 282 -10.46 14.22 15.71
CA LYS A 282 -11.27 14.49 16.88
C LYS A 282 -11.35 15.99 17.06
N ASP A 283 -12.56 16.55 17.02
CA ASP A 283 -12.78 17.99 16.94
C ASP A 283 -12.03 18.58 15.72
N LYS A 284 -10.96 19.34 15.93
CA LYS A 284 -10.10 19.92 14.88
C LYS A 284 -8.71 19.29 14.81
N ASP A 285 -8.49 18.24 15.59
CA ASP A 285 -7.19 17.57 15.74
C ASP A 285 -7.12 16.35 14.84
N THR A 286 -6.08 16.26 14.02
CA THR A 286 -5.78 15.06 13.23
C THR A 286 -4.57 14.36 13.82
N CYS A 287 -4.70 13.07 14.09
CA CYS A 287 -3.63 12.24 14.61
C CYS A 287 -3.66 10.83 13.98
N ILE A 288 -2.63 10.07 14.26
CA ILE A 288 -2.48 8.69 13.81
C ILE A 288 -2.26 7.75 14.99
N LYS A 289 -2.77 6.53 14.85
CA LYS A 289 -2.45 5.37 15.70
C LYS A 289 -2.02 4.22 14.81
N VAL A 290 -1.13 3.41 15.32
CA VAL A 290 -0.64 2.23 14.62
C VAL A 290 -0.78 1.03 15.54
N PHE A 291 -1.34 -0.05 15.01
CA PHE A 291 -1.64 -1.27 15.76
C PHE A 291 -0.91 -2.46 15.14
N ASN A 292 -0.45 -3.37 15.97
CA ASN A 292 0.02 -4.67 15.56
C ASN A 292 -1.17 -5.52 15.07
N THR A 293 -1.07 -6.13 13.91
CA THR A 293 -2.19 -6.87 13.30
C THR A 293 -2.48 -8.20 13.96
N GLU A 294 -1.51 -8.81 14.62
CA GLU A 294 -1.65 -10.09 15.31
C GLU A 294 -2.32 -9.91 16.69
N SER A 295 -1.93 -8.85 17.43
CA SER A 295 -2.41 -8.65 18.80
C SER A 295 -3.51 -7.58 18.93
N GLY A 296 -3.68 -6.70 17.94
CA GLY A 296 -4.54 -5.52 18.02
C GLY A 296 -4.02 -4.44 18.98
N GLU A 297 -2.84 -4.64 19.58
CA GLU A 297 -2.27 -3.67 20.52
C GLU A 297 -1.58 -2.51 19.77
N PRO A 298 -1.63 -1.29 20.30
CA PRO A 298 -0.90 -0.18 19.73
C PRO A 298 0.60 -0.42 19.83
N ILE A 299 1.36 0.09 18.86
CA ILE A 299 2.82 0.13 18.96
C ILE A 299 3.24 1.02 20.14
N PRO A 300 4.49 0.87 20.68
CA PRO A 300 4.96 1.65 21.81
C PRO A 300 4.96 3.17 21.60
N THR A 301 4.96 3.62 20.36
CA THR A 301 4.97 5.06 20.02
C THR A 301 3.58 5.67 20.13
N ASN A 302 3.41 6.63 21.03
CA ASN A 302 2.16 7.37 21.20
C ASN A 302 2.28 8.77 20.58
N PHE A 303 1.74 8.96 19.37
CA PHE A 303 1.79 10.23 18.64
C PHE A 303 1.03 11.36 19.35
N GLU A 304 0.01 11.05 20.14
CA GLU A 304 -0.74 12.06 20.90
C GLU A 304 0.13 12.70 21.99
N SER A 305 1.05 11.95 22.59
CA SER A 305 1.98 12.45 23.60
C SER A 305 3.27 13.04 23.03
N GLU A 306 3.72 12.56 21.86
CA GLU A 306 4.93 13.05 21.21
C GLU A 306 4.77 14.43 20.58
N TYR A 307 3.54 14.78 20.17
CA TYR A 307 3.25 16.01 19.44
C TYR A 307 2.14 16.83 20.12
N PRO A 308 2.30 18.18 20.23
CA PRO A 308 1.28 19.04 20.83
C PRO A 308 0.09 19.21 19.88
N LEU A 309 -0.88 18.30 19.94
CA LEU A 309 -2.04 18.28 19.04
C LEU A 309 -2.89 19.56 19.10
N SER A 310 -2.78 20.34 20.17
CA SER A 310 -3.40 21.69 20.22
C SER A 310 -2.84 22.66 19.17
N LYS A 311 -1.60 22.44 18.69
CA LYS A 311 -0.88 23.31 17.75
C LYS A 311 -0.65 22.68 16.39
N VAL A 312 -0.54 21.35 16.32
CA VAL A 312 -0.16 20.64 15.10
C VAL A 312 -1.11 19.48 14.80
N ASN A 313 -1.14 19.08 13.54
CA ASN A 313 -1.75 17.84 13.09
C ASN A 313 -0.65 16.86 12.68
N VAL A 314 -0.85 15.58 12.99
CA VAL A 314 0.01 14.47 12.58
C VAL A 314 -0.69 13.70 11.47
N VAL A 315 -0.11 13.71 10.26
CA VAL A 315 -0.76 13.19 9.04
C VAL A 315 0.11 12.11 8.41
N PHE A 316 -0.44 10.94 8.21
CA PHE A 316 0.22 9.84 7.51
C PHE A 316 0.54 10.20 6.06
N ARG A 317 1.69 9.73 5.58
CA ARG A 317 2.10 9.86 4.18
C ARG A 317 2.22 8.51 3.48
N GLU A 318 3.10 7.65 3.97
CA GLU A 318 3.30 6.33 3.34
C GLU A 318 3.99 5.34 4.30
N PHE A 319 3.75 4.06 4.06
CA PHE A 319 4.61 3.00 4.53
C PHE A 319 5.66 2.66 3.47
N LYS A 320 6.91 2.52 3.91
CA LYS A 320 8.02 1.89 3.19
C LYS A 320 8.36 0.57 3.87
N LYS A 321 9.25 -0.21 3.28
CA LYS A 321 9.58 -1.55 3.77
C LYS A 321 9.98 -1.57 5.26
N ASP A 322 10.75 -0.59 5.72
CA ASP A 322 11.37 -0.53 7.05
C ASP A 322 10.93 0.67 7.88
N LYS A 323 10.12 1.56 7.31
CA LYS A 323 9.70 2.79 7.97
C LYS A 323 8.34 3.31 7.52
N MET A 324 7.73 4.10 8.38
CA MET A 324 6.54 4.90 8.08
C MET A 324 6.92 6.38 7.97
N ILE A 325 6.46 7.04 6.94
CA ILE A 325 6.63 8.49 6.75
C ILE A 325 5.32 9.19 7.16
N PHE A 326 5.45 10.24 7.92
CA PHE A 326 4.34 11.10 8.30
C PHE A 326 4.77 12.57 8.33
N SER A 327 3.82 13.46 8.20
CA SER A 327 4.05 14.90 8.28
C SER A 327 3.42 15.47 9.53
N VAL A 328 4.13 16.39 10.16
CA VAL A 328 3.59 17.25 11.21
C VAL A 328 3.38 18.62 10.62
N ILE A 329 2.14 19.11 10.62
CA ILE A 329 1.74 20.35 9.98
C ILE A 329 1.09 21.30 10.99
N ASN A 330 1.35 22.59 10.89
CA ASN A 330 0.71 23.60 11.75
C ASN A 330 -0.80 23.63 11.49
N LYS A 331 -1.56 23.85 12.56
CA LYS A 331 -2.98 24.22 12.46
C LYS A 331 -3.17 25.68 12.10
N ASP A 332 -2.33 26.56 12.64
CA ASP A 332 -2.30 27.98 12.28
C ASP A 332 -1.11 28.28 11.37
N SER A 333 -1.39 28.78 10.18
CA SER A 333 -0.39 29.16 9.20
C SER A 333 0.53 30.31 9.63
N LYS A 334 0.18 31.03 10.71
CA LYS A 334 0.92 32.16 11.26
C LYS A 334 2.07 31.76 12.19
N GLU A 335 2.03 30.58 12.80
CA GLU A 335 3.15 30.07 13.63
C GLU A 335 4.23 29.47 12.74
N LYS A 336 5.29 30.24 12.43
CA LYS A 336 6.37 29.78 11.56
C LYS A 336 7.47 28.97 12.27
N ASP A 337 7.68 29.16 13.56
CA ASP A 337 8.81 28.59 14.31
C ASP A 337 8.40 27.45 15.25
N ASN A 338 7.83 26.40 14.68
CA ASN A 338 7.48 25.21 15.46
C ASN A 338 8.46 24.07 15.11
N LYS A 339 9.28 23.66 16.07
CA LYS A 339 10.30 22.61 15.93
C LYS A 339 9.76 21.26 15.44
N TYR A 340 8.46 21.04 15.62
CA TYR A 340 7.78 19.81 15.23
C TYR A 340 7.44 19.75 13.74
N ILE A 341 7.35 20.88 13.06
CA ILE A 341 6.92 20.94 11.66
C ILE A 341 7.91 20.25 10.72
N GLY A 342 7.37 19.50 9.76
CA GLY A 342 8.12 18.84 8.72
C GLY A 342 7.75 17.38 8.52
N GLU A 343 8.56 16.70 7.74
CA GLU A 343 8.45 15.27 7.52
C GLU A 343 9.27 14.49 8.55
N TRP A 344 8.68 13.42 9.03
CA TRP A 344 9.23 12.55 10.04
C TRP A 344 9.14 11.10 9.60
N GLU A 345 10.01 10.27 10.13
CA GLU A 345 9.99 8.83 9.90
C GLU A 345 9.95 8.08 11.24
N LEU A 346 9.14 7.04 11.27
CA LEU A 346 9.11 6.03 12.33
C LEU A 346 9.77 4.76 11.78
N ASN A 347 10.82 4.30 12.41
CA ASN A 347 11.42 3.00 12.11
C ASN A 347 10.47 1.88 12.61
N LEU A 348 10.11 0.92 11.73
CA LEU A 348 9.10 -0.10 12.04
C LEU A 348 9.61 -1.24 12.93
N GLN A 349 10.93 -1.36 13.14
CA GLN A 349 11.49 -2.36 14.05
C GLN A 349 11.72 -1.81 15.45
N SER A 350 12.28 -0.60 15.54
CA SER A 350 12.64 -0.01 16.83
C SER A 350 11.58 0.93 17.39
N TYR A 351 10.59 1.28 16.58
CA TYR A 351 9.53 2.28 16.87
C TYR A 351 10.07 3.66 17.27
N LYS A 352 11.30 3.98 16.84
CA LYS A 352 11.91 5.29 17.08
C LYS A 352 11.55 6.27 15.99
N ILE A 353 11.19 7.49 16.40
CA ILE A 353 10.92 8.61 15.52
C ILE A 353 12.21 9.39 15.26
N SER A 354 12.41 9.79 14.02
CA SER A 354 13.47 10.71 13.60
C SER A 354 12.98 11.64 12.50
N LYS A 355 13.67 12.77 12.31
CA LYS A 355 13.33 13.69 11.22
C LYS A 355 13.72 13.06 9.89
N ALA A 356 12.81 13.06 8.90
CA ALA A 356 13.10 12.50 7.60
C ALA A 356 14.27 13.25 6.95
N LYS A 357 15.25 12.50 6.44
CA LYS A 357 16.35 13.09 5.66
C LYS A 357 15.81 13.50 4.29
N LYS A 358 16.07 14.74 3.92
CA LYS A 358 15.72 15.27 2.59
C LYS A 358 16.47 14.55 1.48
#